data_46cc55407feaaadcb3117d1de4239d0f
#
_entry.id   46cc55407feaaadcb3117d1de4239d0f
#
_cell.length_a   1.000
_cell.length_b   1.000
_cell.length_c   1.000
_cell.angle_alpha   90.00
_cell.angle_beta   90.00
_cell.angle_gamma   90.00
#
_symmetry.space_group_name_H-M   'P 1'
#
loop_
_entity.id
_entity.type
_entity.pdbx_description
1 polymer ?
#
loop_
_entity_poly.entity_id
_entity_poly.type
_entity_poly.pdbx_seq_one_letter_code
_entity_poly.pdbx_strand_id
1 'polypeptide(L)'
;YAHCGEYRAILEHFHFSPETLRCETDLARLPALPTAFFKGREIYSMPRGRQLVRATSSGTKGQMSRIGFDAGGLLCGLEMVVRIAQRHSLFSVRPAHYILLGYKPHRGNQTAVTKTAFGATLFTPALSRTYALRYGPQGYEPDLDGVVAAVRRHADSAFPLRFMGFPSYTYFMLQKMEEQGMRLRLHRGSKIMLGGGWKQFYRQQVDKRTLYALAEKVLGVGQENIVEFFGAVEHPILYCACPNQ
;
A
#
# COMPACT_ATOMS: atom_id res chain seq x y z
N TYR A 1 -5.44 5.80 -27.07
CA TYR A 1 -5.51 5.42 -28.48
C TYR A 1 -4.61 6.34 -29.31
N ALA A 2 -4.88 7.64 -29.35
CA ALA A 2 -4.16 8.56 -30.23
C ALA A 2 -2.63 8.64 -29.99
N HIS A 3 -2.19 8.45 -28.76
CA HIS A 3 -0.79 8.67 -28.33
C HIS A 3 -0.05 7.38 -27.91
N CYS A 4 -0.66 6.20 -28.05
CA CYS A 4 -0.04 4.93 -27.71
C CYS A 4 -0.23 3.93 -28.86
N GLY A 5 0.85 3.74 -29.67
CA GLY A 5 0.82 2.87 -30.85
C GLY A 5 0.56 1.41 -30.51
N GLU A 6 1.16 0.91 -29.43
CA GLU A 6 0.96 -0.47 -28.98
C GLU A 6 -0.51 -0.75 -28.60
N TYR A 7 -1.14 0.18 -27.86
CA TYR A 7 -2.53 0.01 -27.48
C TYR A 7 -3.47 0.14 -28.69
N ARG A 8 -3.14 1.04 -29.63
CA ARG A 8 -3.87 1.16 -30.89
C ARG A 8 -3.86 -0.16 -31.67
N ALA A 9 -2.68 -0.75 -31.86
CA ALA A 9 -2.54 -2.02 -32.56
C ALA A 9 -3.36 -3.15 -31.91
N ILE A 10 -3.45 -3.17 -30.57
CA ILE A 10 -4.31 -4.13 -29.85
C ILE A 10 -5.78 -3.88 -30.20
N LEU A 11 -6.27 -2.64 -30.11
CA LEU A 11 -7.66 -2.32 -30.42
C LEU A 11 -8.02 -2.66 -31.88
N GLU A 12 -7.12 -2.36 -32.81
CA GLU A 12 -7.28 -2.72 -34.24
C GLU A 12 -7.34 -4.24 -34.44
N HIS A 13 -6.48 -4.99 -33.75
CA HIS A 13 -6.51 -6.46 -33.79
C HIS A 13 -7.83 -7.04 -33.27
N PHE A 14 -8.43 -6.42 -32.27
CA PHE A 14 -9.75 -6.82 -31.75
C PHE A 14 -10.91 -6.15 -32.49
N HIS A 15 -10.67 -5.47 -33.59
CA HIS A 15 -11.68 -4.73 -34.39
C HIS A 15 -12.51 -3.77 -33.54
N PHE A 16 -11.87 -3.14 -32.53
CA PHE A 16 -12.52 -2.23 -31.60
C PHE A 16 -12.18 -0.77 -31.92
N SER A 17 -13.22 0.04 -32.17
CA SER A 17 -13.08 1.49 -32.34
C SER A 17 -13.41 2.23 -31.01
N PRO A 18 -12.54 3.11 -30.50
CA PRO A 18 -12.84 3.93 -29.32
C PRO A 18 -14.09 4.82 -29.50
N GLU A 19 -14.44 5.17 -30.72
CA GLU A 19 -15.63 5.98 -31.03
C GLU A 19 -16.96 5.28 -30.71
N THR A 20 -16.91 3.96 -30.49
CA THR A 20 -18.05 3.17 -30.03
C THR A 20 -18.33 3.29 -28.53
N LEU A 21 -17.41 3.88 -27.76
CA LEU A 21 -17.59 4.13 -26.33
C LEU A 21 -18.47 5.38 -26.13
N ARG A 22 -19.67 5.19 -25.64
CA ARG A 22 -20.64 6.27 -25.40
C ARG A 22 -21.06 6.41 -23.95
N CYS A 23 -20.89 5.36 -23.15
CA CYS A 23 -21.23 5.33 -21.73
C CYS A 23 -20.29 4.40 -20.95
N GLU A 24 -20.37 4.43 -19.63
CA GLU A 24 -19.50 3.63 -18.74
C GLU A 24 -19.63 2.12 -18.98
N THR A 25 -20.83 1.63 -19.34
CA THR A 25 -21.04 0.21 -19.62
C THR A 25 -20.28 -0.28 -20.85
N ASP A 26 -19.98 0.60 -21.81
CA ASP A 26 -19.19 0.25 -22.98
C ASP A 26 -17.72 -0.07 -22.64
N LEU A 27 -17.22 0.38 -21.48
CA LEU A 27 -15.87 0.06 -21.02
C LEU A 27 -15.65 -1.46 -20.85
N ALA A 28 -16.70 -2.21 -20.55
CA ALA A 28 -16.64 -3.67 -20.46
C ALA A 28 -16.30 -4.36 -21.80
N ARG A 29 -16.42 -3.66 -22.91
CA ARG A 29 -16.10 -4.14 -24.27
C ARG A 29 -14.64 -3.94 -24.63
N LEU A 30 -13.88 -3.15 -23.83
CA LEU A 30 -12.46 -2.96 -24.07
C LEU A 30 -11.69 -4.27 -23.87
N PRO A 31 -10.72 -4.58 -24.73
CA PRO A 31 -9.82 -5.70 -24.52
C PRO A 31 -9.06 -5.55 -23.19
N ALA A 32 -9.17 -6.55 -22.31
CA ALA A 32 -8.47 -6.55 -21.05
C ALA A 32 -6.95 -6.72 -21.27
N LEU A 33 -6.16 -5.86 -20.65
CA LEU A 33 -4.70 -5.95 -20.67
C LEU A 33 -4.22 -6.61 -19.37
N PRO A 34 -3.58 -7.78 -19.42
CA PRO A 34 -2.98 -8.39 -18.24
C PRO A 34 -1.81 -7.54 -17.76
N THR A 35 -1.56 -7.49 -16.44
CA THR A 35 -0.42 -6.76 -15.87
C THR A 35 0.93 -7.22 -16.42
N ALA A 36 1.02 -8.48 -16.85
CA ALA A 36 2.19 -9.03 -17.54
C ALA A 36 2.54 -8.26 -18.84
N PHE A 37 1.56 -7.65 -19.49
CA PHE A 37 1.77 -6.85 -20.70
C PHE A 37 2.70 -5.65 -20.45
N PHE A 38 2.67 -5.07 -19.26
CA PHE A 38 3.51 -3.93 -18.88
C PHE A 38 4.89 -4.32 -18.37
N LYS A 39 5.14 -5.63 -18.17
CA LYS A 39 6.43 -6.10 -17.65
C LYS A 39 7.53 -5.98 -18.71
N GLY A 40 8.61 -5.28 -18.37
CA GLY A 40 9.74 -5.08 -19.27
C GLY A 40 9.48 -4.14 -20.45
N ARG A 41 8.30 -3.55 -20.55
CA ARG A 41 7.92 -2.61 -21.62
C ARG A 41 7.76 -1.19 -21.07
N GLU A 42 8.04 -0.21 -21.91
CA GLU A 42 7.82 1.22 -21.64
C GLU A 42 6.64 1.70 -22.50
N ILE A 43 5.43 1.52 -22.02
CA ILE A 43 4.21 1.88 -22.75
C ILE A 43 3.61 3.12 -22.11
N TYR A 44 3.61 4.21 -22.83
CA TYR A 44 3.12 5.50 -22.36
C TYR A 44 2.16 6.12 -23.38
N SER A 45 1.07 6.69 -22.87
CA SER A 45 0.16 7.53 -23.66
C SER A 45 0.57 9.02 -23.67
N MET A 46 1.69 9.35 -23.03
CA MET A 46 2.21 10.71 -22.93
C MET A 46 3.72 10.77 -23.16
N PRO A 47 4.27 11.88 -23.66
CA PRO A 47 5.70 12.09 -23.78
C PRO A 47 6.39 12.03 -22.40
N ARG A 48 7.62 11.51 -22.36
CA ARG A 48 8.43 11.41 -21.13
C ARG A 48 8.57 12.74 -20.38
N GLY A 49 8.63 13.87 -21.10
CA GLY A 49 8.73 15.21 -20.51
C GLY A 49 7.50 15.67 -19.73
N ARG A 50 6.33 15.04 -19.94
CA ARG A 50 5.10 15.32 -19.18
C ARG A 50 4.94 14.44 -17.96
N GLN A 51 5.78 13.42 -17.77
CA GLN A 51 5.75 12.52 -16.63
C GLN A 51 6.38 13.19 -15.41
N LEU A 52 5.58 13.60 -14.44
CA LEU A 52 6.04 14.19 -13.20
C LEU A 52 6.58 13.16 -12.21
N VAL A 53 5.96 11.99 -12.18
CA VAL A 53 6.39 10.87 -11.33
C VAL A 53 6.50 9.61 -12.17
N ARG A 54 7.58 8.87 -11.98
CA ARG A 54 7.77 7.52 -12.50
C ARG A 54 7.76 6.54 -11.35
N ALA A 55 6.94 5.52 -11.47
CA ALA A 55 6.83 4.45 -10.47
C ALA A 55 7.17 3.11 -11.10
N THR A 56 7.74 2.22 -10.29
CA THR A 56 8.07 0.86 -10.70
C THR A 56 7.39 -0.15 -9.81
N SER A 57 6.97 -1.27 -10.39
CA SER A 57 6.49 -2.40 -9.60
C SER A 57 7.65 -3.10 -8.86
N SER A 58 7.34 -3.84 -7.79
CA SER A 58 8.37 -4.55 -6.99
C SER A 58 9.04 -5.74 -7.71
N GLY A 59 8.55 -6.13 -8.89
CA GLY A 59 9.20 -7.09 -9.80
C GLY A 59 9.64 -8.41 -9.17
N THR A 60 8.73 -9.19 -8.60
CA THR A 60 9.02 -10.47 -7.91
C THR A 60 9.71 -11.54 -8.78
N LYS A 61 9.79 -11.35 -10.09
CA LYS A 61 10.47 -12.25 -11.06
C LYS A 61 11.48 -11.50 -11.96
N GLY A 62 12.06 -10.39 -11.46
CA GLY A 62 13.08 -9.65 -12.20
C GLY A 62 12.57 -8.68 -13.27
N GLN A 63 11.33 -8.79 -13.73
CA GLN A 63 10.72 -7.86 -14.68
C GLN A 63 9.80 -6.88 -13.96
N MET A 64 10.11 -5.59 -14.04
CA MET A 64 9.33 -4.52 -13.43
C MET A 64 8.48 -3.80 -14.47
N SER A 65 7.26 -3.44 -14.11
CA SER A 65 6.48 -2.45 -14.86
C SER A 65 7.00 -1.05 -14.56
N ARG A 66 7.00 -0.18 -15.57
CA ARG A 66 7.39 1.23 -15.45
C ARG A 66 6.22 2.08 -15.89
N ILE A 67 5.67 2.86 -14.97
CA ILE A 67 4.48 3.68 -15.21
C ILE A 67 4.83 5.15 -14.96
N GLY A 68 4.36 6.01 -15.86
CA GLY A 68 4.49 7.47 -15.73
C GLY A 68 3.16 8.10 -15.33
N PHE A 69 3.21 9.08 -14.43
CA PHE A 69 2.07 9.88 -14.03
C PHE A 69 2.30 11.34 -14.40
N ASP A 70 1.32 11.94 -15.05
CA ASP A 70 1.23 13.38 -15.27
C ASP A 70 0.53 14.10 -14.10
N ALA A 71 0.37 15.41 -14.20
CA ALA A 71 -0.31 16.21 -13.20
C ALA A 71 -1.76 15.76 -12.96
N GLY A 72 -2.49 15.43 -14.03
CA GLY A 72 -3.87 14.96 -13.93
C GLY A 72 -3.99 13.64 -13.19
N GLY A 73 -3.16 12.65 -13.55
CA GLY A 73 -3.11 11.35 -12.88
C GLY A 73 -2.72 11.46 -11.40
N LEU A 74 -1.78 12.38 -11.07
CA LEU A 74 -1.41 12.63 -9.67
C LEU A 74 -2.54 13.28 -8.88
N LEU A 75 -3.27 14.24 -9.45
CA LEU A 75 -4.41 14.89 -8.80
C LEU A 75 -5.55 13.88 -8.55
N CYS A 76 -5.89 13.06 -9.54
CA CYS A 76 -6.88 11.99 -9.36
C CYS A 76 -6.46 11.00 -8.28
N GLY A 77 -5.19 10.59 -8.26
CA GLY A 77 -4.65 9.71 -7.22
C GLY A 77 -4.72 10.35 -5.84
N LEU A 78 -4.40 11.64 -5.71
CA LEU A 78 -4.48 12.39 -4.46
C LEU A 78 -5.93 12.51 -3.97
N GLU A 79 -6.86 12.88 -4.84
CA GLU A 79 -8.29 12.95 -4.50
C GLU A 79 -8.79 11.62 -3.94
N MET A 80 -8.44 10.52 -4.58
CA MET A 80 -8.82 9.19 -4.14
C MET A 80 -8.25 8.85 -2.75
N VAL A 81 -6.96 9.16 -2.53
CA VAL A 81 -6.31 8.97 -1.23
C VAL A 81 -7.00 9.79 -0.14
N VAL A 82 -7.38 11.03 -0.44
CA VAL A 82 -8.12 11.91 0.50
C VAL A 82 -9.49 11.32 0.83
N ARG A 83 -10.25 10.88 -0.18
CA ARG A 83 -11.57 10.24 0.02
C ARG A 83 -11.47 8.99 0.90
N ILE A 84 -10.48 8.12 0.64
CA ILE A 84 -10.22 6.93 1.45
C ILE A 84 -9.86 7.32 2.89
N ALA A 85 -8.96 8.28 3.06
CA ALA A 85 -8.52 8.72 4.38
C ALA A 85 -9.67 9.34 5.20
N GLN A 86 -10.58 10.08 4.57
CA GLN A 86 -11.80 10.58 5.18
C GLN A 86 -12.73 9.43 5.59
N ARG A 87 -13.01 8.50 4.66
CA ARG A 87 -13.93 7.36 4.88
C ARG A 87 -13.49 6.48 6.06
N HIS A 88 -12.19 6.28 6.21
CA HIS A 88 -11.61 5.44 7.28
C HIS A 88 -11.12 6.24 8.49
N SER A 89 -11.44 7.54 8.57
CA SER A 89 -11.01 8.41 9.68
C SER A 89 -9.50 8.35 9.93
N LEU A 90 -8.72 8.42 8.83
CA LEU A 90 -7.26 8.40 8.90
C LEU A 90 -6.66 9.79 9.14
N PHE A 91 -7.38 10.86 8.79
CA PHE A 91 -6.97 12.22 9.11
C PHE A 91 -7.20 12.53 10.59
N SER A 92 -6.21 13.13 11.23
CA SER A 92 -6.32 13.60 12.59
C SER A 92 -5.33 14.74 12.84
N VAL A 93 -5.76 15.75 13.57
CA VAL A 93 -4.87 16.79 14.11
C VAL A 93 -4.16 16.31 15.37
N ARG A 94 -4.70 15.27 16.05
CA ARG A 94 -4.07 14.65 17.20
C ARG A 94 -2.90 13.80 16.72
N PRO A 95 -1.69 14.00 17.26
CA PRO A 95 -0.51 13.26 16.86
C PRO A 95 -0.63 11.75 17.07
N ALA A 96 0.23 10.99 16.38
CA ALA A 96 0.29 9.52 16.49
C ALA A 96 1.73 9.00 16.44
N HIS A 97 1.96 7.81 17.00
CA HIS A 97 3.17 7.03 16.80
C HIS A 97 2.97 6.09 15.61
N TYR A 98 3.91 6.09 14.66
CA TYR A 98 3.83 5.23 13.48
C TYR A 98 4.74 4.02 13.60
N ILE A 99 4.18 2.84 13.40
CA ILE A 99 4.86 1.55 13.29
C ILE A 99 4.75 1.11 11.82
N LEU A 100 5.85 1.22 11.10
CA LEU A 100 5.92 0.99 9.66
C LEU A 100 6.47 -0.41 9.39
N LEU A 101 5.57 -1.35 9.09
CA LEU A 101 5.85 -2.77 8.84
C LEU A 101 6.27 -2.98 7.38
N GLY A 102 7.29 -2.24 6.99
CA GLY A 102 7.85 -2.18 5.64
C GLY A 102 9.21 -1.50 5.64
N TYR A 103 9.64 -1.08 4.45
CA TYR A 103 10.97 -0.54 4.21
C TYR A 103 11.13 0.89 4.75
N LYS A 104 12.22 1.13 5.48
CA LYS A 104 12.66 2.50 5.78
C LYS A 104 13.05 3.20 4.47
N PRO A 105 12.58 4.45 4.22
CA PRO A 105 13.00 5.19 3.04
C PRO A 105 14.52 5.30 2.92
N HIS A 106 15.03 5.01 1.73
CA HIS A 106 16.45 5.13 1.38
C HIS A 106 16.56 5.63 -0.06
N ARG A 107 17.62 6.39 -0.39
CA ARG A 107 17.81 6.99 -1.73
C ARG A 107 17.79 5.96 -2.86
N GLY A 108 18.26 4.74 -2.62
CA GLY A 108 18.24 3.63 -3.59
C GLY A 108 16.89 2.91 -3.71
N ASN A 109 15.92 3.16 -2.81
CA ASN A 109 14.62 2.49 -2.85
C ASN A 109 13.52 3.44 -3.34
N GLN A 110 13.21 3.36 -4.63
CA GLN A 110 12.21 4.17 -5.31
C GLN A 110 10.86 3.45 -5.47
N THR A 111 10.63 2.33 -4.77
CA THR A 111 9.39 1.55 -4.91
C THR A 111 8.18 2.35 -4.46
N ALA A 112 7.06 2.17 -5.18
CA ALA A 112 5.80 2.83 -4.87
C ALA A 112 5.33 2.53 -3.43
N VAL A 113 5.55 1.29 -2.96
CA VAL A 113 5.18 0.86 -1.59
C VAL A 113 5.88 1.68 -0.52
N THR A 114 7.19 1.94 -0.65
CA THR A 114 7.94 2.75 0.31
C THR A 114 7.45 4.20 0.34
N LYS A 115 7.19 4.78 -0.85
CA LYS A 115 6.67 6.15 -0.96
C LYS A 115 5.26 6.28 -0.40
N THR A 116 4.38 5.32 -0.70
CA THR A 116 3.00 5.29 -0.18
C THR A 116 2.98 5.14 1.33
N ALA A 117 3.79 4.24 1.88
CA ALA A 117 3.87 4.03 3.34
C ALA A 117 4.34 5.30 4.05
N PHE A 118 5.36 5.98 3.52
CA PHE A 118 5.79 7.26 4.08
C PHE A 118 4.73 8.35 3.93
N GLY A 119 4.11 8.48 2.75
CA GLY A 119 3.04 9.45 2.47
C GLY A 119 1.86 9.33 3.42
N ALA A 120 1.46 8.11 3.76
CA ALA A 120 0.37 7.88 4.73
C ALA A 120 0.70 8.38 6.15
N THR A 121 1.97 8.55 6.50
CA THR A 121 2.35 9.16 7.78
C THR A 121 2.12 10.68 7.84
N LEU A 122 1.67 11.27 6.73
CA LEU A 122 1.32 12.71 6.66
C LEU A 122 -0.16 12.97 6.97
N PHE A 123 -1.00 11.91 7.06
CA PHE A 123 -2.42 12.06 7.41
C PHE A 123 -2.63 12.50 8.87
N THR A 124 -1.63 12.32 9.69
CA THR A 124 -1.68 12.63 11.12
C THR A 124 -0.27 13.08 11.54
N PRO A 125 -0.10 14.13 12.35
CA PRO A 125 1.23 14.54 12.85
C PRO A 125 1.95 13.37 13.50
N ALA A 126 3.17 13.06 13.05
CA ALA A 126 3.91 11.90 13.52
C ALA A 126 4.86 12.28 14.66
N LEU A 127 4.62 11.75 15.86
CA LEU A 127 5.53 11.87 17.01
C LEU A 127 6.79 11.02 16.83
N SER A 128 6.60 9.82 16.28
CA SER A 128 7.73 8.90 15.98
C SER A 128 7.40 8.03 14.77
N ARG A 129 8.44 7.49 14.15
CA ARG A 129 8.35 6.49 13.06
C ARG A 129 9.34 5.38 13.34
N THR A 130 8.84 4.16 13.52
CA THR A 130 9.64 2.95 13.67
C THR A 130 9.43 2.04 12.47
N TYR A 131 10.49 1.52 11.88
CA TYR A 131 10.45 0.73 10.66
C TYR A 131 10.89 -0.70 10.93
N ALA A 132 10.15 -1.68 10.38
CA ALA A 132 10.48 -3.10 10.50
C ALA A 132 11.64 -3.53 9.58
N LEU A 133 11.87 -2.82 8.47
CA LEU A 133 12.99 -3.09 7.56
C LEU A 133 13.91 -1.89 7.54
N ARG A 134 15.07 -2.03 8.18
CA ARG A 134 16.13 -1.00 8.21
C ARG A 134 17.14 -1.24 7.11
N TYR A 135 17.68 -0.18 6.56
CA TYR A 135 18.75 -0.29 5.58
C TYR A 135 20.10 -0.33 6.30
N GLY A 136 20.81 -1.45 6.16
CA GLY A 136 22.13 -1.70 6.69
C GLY A 136 23.17 -1.87 5.58
N PRO A 137 24.41 -2.24 5.94
CA PRO A 137 25.52 -2.41 4.98
C PRO A 137 25.26 -3.48 3.91
N GLN A 138 24.48 -4.51 4.23
CA GLN A 138 24.15 -5.62 3.33
C GLN A 138 22.76 -5.50 2.67
N GLY A 139 22.10 -4.34 2.83
CA GLY A 139 20.76 -4.09 2.32
C GLY A 139 19.72 -3.93 3.42
N TYR A 140 18.46 -4.33 3.13
CA TYR A 140 17.39 -4.24 4.12
C TYR A 140 17.40 -5.44 5.07
N GLU A 141 17.50 -5.16 6.35
CA GLU A 141 17.49 -6.13 7.45
C GLU A 141 16.20 -5.98 8.28
N PRO A 142 15.55 -7.08 8.69
CA PRO A 142 14.37 -7.02 9.54
C PRO A 142 14.75 -6.70 11.00
N ASP A 143 14.01 -5.77 11.62
CA ASP A 143 14.14 -5.37 13.03
C ASP A 143 12.78 -5.50 13.74
N LEU A 144 12.30 -6.73 13.87
CA LEU A 144 11.05 -6.99 14.57
C LEU A 144 11.16 -6.74 16.08
N ASP A 145 12.33 -6.96 16.67
CA ASP A 145 12.57 -6.67 18.08
C ASP A 145 12.46 -5.18 18.39
N GLY A 146 13.06 -4.34 17.54
CA GLY A 146 12.94 -2.90 17.66
C GLY A 146 11.51 -2.41 17.46
N VAL A 147 10.73 -3.07 16.57
CA VAL A 147 9.31 -2.79 16.40
C VAL A 147 8.50 -3.17 17.63
N VAL A 148 8.66 -4.38 18.16
CA VAL A 148 7.95 -4.85 19.37
C VAL A 148 8.29 -3.95 20.57
N ALA A 149 9.56 -3.59 20.74
CA ALA A 149 9.99 -2.66 21.77
C ALA A 149 9.34 -1.27 21.63
N ALA A 150 9.19 -0.77 20.39
CA ALA A 150 8.52 0.50 20.14
C ALA A 150 7.01 0.43 20.43
N VAL A 151 6.33 -0.65 20.05
CA VAL A 151 4.91 -0.87 20.37
C VAL A 151 4.73 -0.89 21.90
N ARG A 152 5.57 -1.65 22.62
CA ARG A 152 5.52 -1.72 24.09
C ARG A 152 5.76 -0.36 24.74
N ARG A 153 6.74 0.39 24.27
CA ARG A 153 7.08 1.74 24.79
C ARG A 153 5.90 2.71 24.67
N HIS A 154 5.11 2.60 23.62
CA HIS A 154 4.03 3.54 23.33
C HIS A 154 2.64 2.96 23.65
N ALA A 155 2.55 1.76 24.25
CA ALA A 155 1.28 1.09 24.51
C ALA A 155 0.36 1.93 25.41
N ASP A 156 0.92 2.56 26.45
CA ASP A 156 0.19 3.38 27.42
C ASP A 156 0.20 4.88 27.05
N SER A 157 0.59 5.20 25.81
CA SER A 157 0.61 6.59 25.34
C SER A 157 -0.80 7.17 25.25
N ALA A 158 -0.94 8.46 25.59
CA ALA A 158 -2.16 9.24 25.31
C ALA A 158 -2.43 9.41 23.81
N PHE A 159 -1.51 9.00 22.95
CA PHE A 159 -1.60 9.10 21.50
C PHE A 159 -1.73 7.72 20.84
N PRO A 160 -2.53 7.62 19.76
CA PRO A 160 -2.73 6.35 19.08
C PRO A 160 -1.47 5.83 18.38
N LEU A 161 -1.39 4.52 18.19
CA LEU A 161 -0.44 3.88 17.30
C LEU A 161 -1.09 3.66 15.93
N ARG A 162 -0.37 4.00 14.88
CA ARG A 162 -0.74 3.79 13.49
C ARG A 162 0.21 2.78 12.87
N PHE A 163 -0.28 1.55 12.69
CA PHE A 163 0.48 0.51 12.00
C PHE A 163 0.24 0.63 10.51
N MET A 164 1.29 0.50 9.71
CA MET A 164 1.16 0.48 8.26
C MET A 164 2.22 -0.39 7.62
N GLY A 165 1.80 -1.27 6.71
CA GLY A 165 2.75 -2.07 5.93
C GLY A 165 2.22 -3.41 5.47
N PHE A 166 3.14 -4.35 5.32
CA PHE A 166 2.85 -5.67 4.79
C PHE A 166 2.10 -6.55 5.81
N PRO A 167 1.05 -7.27 5.38
CA PRO A 167 0.36 -8.24 6.23
C PRO A 167 1.31 -9.27 6.87
N SER A 168 2.33 -9.73 6.13
CA SER A 168 3.32 -10.67 6.63
C SER A 168 4.10 -10.16 7.84
N TYR A 169 4.66 -8.95 7.76
CA TYR A 169 5.39 -8.37 8.89
C TYR A 169 4.47 -7.97 10.05
N THR A 170 3.22 -7.60 9.76
CA THR A 170 2.20 -7.40 10.79
C THR A 170 1.96 -8.70 11.54
N TYR A 171 1.76 -9.79 10.81
CA TYR A 171 1.54 -11.12 11.40
C TYR A 171 2.73 -11.58 12.25
N PHE A 172 3.95 -11.49 11.73
CA PHE A 172 5.15 -11.90 12.48
C PHE A 172 5.39 -11.07 13.74
N MET A 173 5.12 -9.76 13.68
CA MET A 173 5.15 -8.91 14.86
C MET A 173 4.15 -9.38 15.92
N LEU A 174 2.90 -9.62 15.50
CA LEU A 174 1.83 -10.09 16.40
C LEU A 174 2.12 -11.46 17.00
N GLN A 175 2.61 -12.42 16.20
CA GLN A 175 3.05 -13.73 16.69
C GLN A 175 4.16 -13.59 17.75
N LYS A 176 5.20 -12.81 17.46
CA LYS A 176 6.29 -12.59 18.39
C LYS A 176 5.81 -11.98 19.71
N MET A 177 4.87 -11.02 19.63
CA MET A 177 4.26 -10.44 20.83
C MET A 177 3.41 -11.45 21.60
N GLU A 178 2.68 -12.32 20.90
CA GLU A 178 1.89 -13.37 21.50
C GLU A 178 2.75 -14.42 22.22
N GLU A 179 3.84 -14.86 21.58
CA GLU A 179 4.85 -15.76 22.15
C GLU A 179 5.48 -15.21 23.43
N GLN A 180 5.65 -13.88 23.50
CA GLN A 180 6.10 -13.16 24.70
C GLN A 180 5.00 -12.95 25.73
N GLY A 181 3.81 -13.50 25.52
CA GLY A 181 2.66 -13.37 26.45
C GLY A 181 2.06 -11.96 26.49
N MET A 182 2.37 -11.09 25.53
CA MET A 182 1.92 -9.70 25.53
C MET A 182 0.43 -9.60 25.21
N ARG A 183 -0.28 -8.81 26.02
CA ARG A 183 -1.70 -8.48 25.83
C ARG A 183 -1.86 -7.00 26.15
N LEU A 184 -1.86 -6.19 25.10
CA LEU A 184 -1.95 -4.74 25.23
C LEU A 184 -3.37 -4.27 24.96
N ARG A 185 -3.69 -3.08 25.46
CA ARG A 185 -4.91 -2.35 25.13
C ARG A 185 -4.51 -0.97 24.64
N LEU A 186 -4.28 -0.87 23.34
CA LEU A 186 -3.82 0.38 22.73
C LEU A 186 -4.92 1.45 22.78
N HIS A 187 -4.51 2.70 22.66
CA HIS A 187 -5.44 3.82 22.54
C HIS A 187 -6.51 3.55 21.46
N ARG A 188 -7.79 3.82 21.77
CA ARG A 188 -8.96 3.53 20.89
C ARG A 188 -8.86 4.07 19.46
N GLY A 189 -8.04 5.10 19.24
CA GLY A 189 -7.78 5.65 17.91
C GLY A 189 -6.66 4.94 17.14
N SER A 190 -6.09 3.84 17.68
CA SER A 190 -5.07 3.07 17.00
C SER A 190 -5.68 2.32 15.80
N LYS A 191 -4.92 2.24 14.70
CA LYS A 191 -5.39 1.62 13.46
C LYS A 191 -4.28 0.80 12.82
N ILE A 192 -4.68 -0.26 12.12
CA ILE A 192 -3.78 -1.12 11.33
C ILE A 192 -4.13 -0.93 9.86
N MET A 193 -3.17 -0.50 9.06
CA MET A 193 -3.31 -0.27 7.63
C MET A 193 -2.46 -1.30 6.88
N LEU A 194 -3.11 -2.24 6.20
CA LEU A 194 -2.47 -3.36 5.52
C LEU A 194 -2.43 -3.14 4.02
N GLY A 195 -1.27 -3.35 3.41
CA GLY A 195 -1.12 -3.23 1.96
C GLY A 195 0.12 -3.94 1.44
N GLY A 196 0.17 -4.16 0.11
CA GLY A 196 1.33 -4.72 -0.56
C GLY A 196 1.46 -6.25 -0.53
N GLY A 197 0.54 -6.96 0.10
CA GLY A 197 0.46 -8.42 0.12
C GLY A 197 1.55 -9.11 0.94
N TRP A 198 1.55 -10.44 0.91
CA TRP A 198 2.46 -11.29 1.73
C TRP A 198 3.89 -11.41 1.16
N LYS A 199 4.15 -10.91 -0.05
CA LYS A 199 5.47 -10.92 -0.70
C LYS A 199 6.08 -12.33 -0.77
N GLN A 200 7.35 -12.50 -0.41
CA GLN A 200 8.02 -13.82 -0.37
C GLN A 200 7.43 -14.79 0.67
N PHE A 201 6.60 -14.29 1.59
CA PHE A 201 5.99 -15.08 2.66
C PHE A 201 4.59 -15.63 2.32
N TYR A 202 4.21 -15.67 1.03
CA TYR A 202 2.89 -16.13 0.60
C TYR A 202 2.56 -17.57 1.05
N ARG A 203 3.57 -18.42 1.26
CA ARG A 203 3.39 -19.79 1.78
C ARG A 203 3.04 -19.83 3.26
N GLN A 204 3.30 -18.78 4.00
CA GLN A 204 2.99 -18.63 5.41
C GLN A 204 1.74 -17.78 5.62
N GLN A 205 1.03 -17.47 4.55
CA GLN A 205 -0.16 -16.65 4.58
C GLN A 205 -1.25 -17.32 5.41
N VAL A 206 -1.78 -16.57 6.37
CA VAL A 206 -2.97 -16.93 7.12
C VAL A 206 -4.19 -16.21 6.53
N ASP A 207 -5.39 -16.72 6.83
CA ASP A 207 -6.62 -16.03 6.47
C ASP A 207 -6.79 -14.72 7.28
N LYS A 208 -7.66 -13.85 6.78
CA LYS A 208 -7.89 -12.53 7.38
C LYS A 208 -8.42 -12.62 8.80
N ARG A 209 -9.31 -13.57 9.06
CA ARG A 209 -9.94 -13.75 10.39
C ARG A 209 -8.89 -14.08 11.43
N THR A 210 -7.96 -14.96 11.10
CA THR A 210 -6.82 -15.32 11.97
C THR A 210 -5.94 -14.09 12.26
N LEU A 211 -5.60 -13.29 11.25
CA LEU A 211 -4.79 -12.08 11.44
C LEU A 211 -5.51 -11.05 12.31
N TYR A 212 -6.82 -10.85 12.09
CA TYR A 212 -7.60 -9.85 12.82
C TYR A 212 -7.84 -10.28 14.26
N ALA A 213 -8.18 -11.56 14.49
CA ALA A 213 -8.33 -12.12 15.84
C ALA A 213 -7.02 -12.00 16.63
N LEU A 214 -5.88 -12.20 15.98
CA LEU A 214 -4.57 -12.04 16.62
C LEU A 214 -4.30 -10.56 16.97
N ALA A 215 -4.63 -9.62 16.08
CA ALA A 215 -4.51 -8.19 16.34
C ALA A 215 -5.37 -7.73 17.51
N GLU A 216 -6.61 -8.18 17.56
CA GLU A 216 -7.52 -7.90 18.69
C GLU A 216 -7.00 -8.51 20.00
N LYS A 217 -6.58 -9.78 19.96
CA LYS A 217 -6.04 -10.49 21.13
C LYS A 217 -4.79 -9.82 21.71
N VAL A 218 -3.85 -9.40 20.85
CA VAL A 218 -2.52 -8.91 21.27
C VAL A 218 -2.51 -7.41 21.52
N LEU A 219 -3.22 -6.63 20.69
CA LEU A 219 -3.17 -5.16 20.71
C LEU A 219 -4.47 -4.51 21.19
N GLY A 220 -5.56 -5.26 21.27
CA GLY A 220 -6.90 -4.70 21.51
C GLY A 220 -7.41 -3.86 20.33
N VAL A 221 -6.96 -4.14 19.11
CA VAL A 221 -7.39 -3.43 17.89
C VAL A 221 -8.37 -4.33 17.15
N GLY A 222 -9.65 -3.98 17.20
CA GLY A 222 -10.72 -4.73 16.54
C GLY A 222 -10.74 -4.51 15.02
N GLN A 223 -11.49 -5.37 14.34
CA GLN A 223 -11.59 -5.40 12.87
C GLN A 223 -11.99 -4.05 12.27
N GLU A 224 -12.84 -3.28 12.92
CA GLU A 224 -13.31 -1.95 12.50
C GLU A 224 -12.17 -0.91 12.38
N ASN A 225 -11.05 -1.20 13.03
CA ASN A 225 -9.83 -0.39 13.00
C ASN A 225 -8.72 -0.97 12.10
N ILE A 226 -9.03 -2.01 11.33
CA ILE A 226 -8.11 -2.61 10.36
C ILE A 226 -8.57 -2.24 8.95
N VAL A 227 -7.70 -1.58 8.20
CA VAL A 227 -7.98 -1.11 6.85
C VAL A 227 -7.04 -1.79 5.87
N GLU A 228 -7.60 -2.53 4.92
CA GLU A 228 -6.82 -3.15 3.85
C GLU A 228 -6.81 -2.28 2.61
N PHE A 229 -5.63 -2.11 2.03
CA PHE A 229 -5.41 -1.41 0.77
C PHE A 229 -4.89 -2.36 -0.30
N PHE A 230 -5.40 -2.20 -1.49
CA PHE A 230 -4.86 -2.82 -2.69
C PHE A 230 -4.52 -1.74 -3.71
N GLY A 231 -3.30 -1.79 -4.23
CA GLY A 231 -2.85 -0.93 -5.32
C GLY A 231 -1.84 -1.67 -6.19
N ALA A 232 -1.94 -1.47 -7.48
CA ALA A 232 -0.96 -1.92 -8.46
C ALA A 232 -0.37 -0.69 -9.16
N VAL A 233 0.93 -0.74 -9.46
CA VAL A 233 1.60 0.36 -10.19
C VAL A 233 0.98 0.56 -11.56
N GLU A 234 0.57 -0.52 -12.19
CA GLU A 234 -0.06 -0.54 -13.51
C GLU A 234 -1.46 0.09 -13.54
N HIS A 235 -2.06 0.24 -12.38
CA HIS A 235 -3.40 0.78 -12.23
C HIS A 235 -3.40 1.90 -11.19
N PRO A 236 -3.67 3.16 -11.58
CA PRO A 236 -3.50 4.32 -10.69
C PRO A 236 -4.55 4.42 -9.58
N ILE A 237 -5.44 3.43 -9.46
CA ILE A 237 -6.49 3.41 -8.46
C ILE A 237 -6.01 2.66 -7.22
N LEU A 238 -6.18 3.29 -6.06
CA LEU A 238 -6.03 2.65 -4.77
C LEU A 238 -7.40 2.15 -4.30
N TYR A 239 -7.52 0.85 -4.10
CA TYR A 239 -8.72 0.25 -3.52
C TYR A 239 -8.52 0.11 -2.01
N CYS A 240 -9.61 0.16 -1.27
CA CYS A 240 -9.61 -0.17 0.14
C CYS A 240 -10.82 -1.03 0.50
N ALA A 241 -10.71 -1.80 1.57
CA ALA A 241 -11.83 -2.56 2.12
C ALA A 241 -12.96 -1.60 2.53
N CYS A 242 -14.20 -2.05 2.35
CA CYS A 242 -15.36 -1.29 2.82
C CYS A 242 -15.38 -1.30 4.35
N PRO A 243 -15.61 -0.15 5.03
CA PRO A 243 -15.65 -0.11 6.49
C PRO A 243 -16.87 -0.83 7.09
N ASN A 244 -17.82 -1.26 6.27
CA ASN A 244 -19.05 -1.92 6.69
C ASN A 244 -19.07 -3.43 6.38
N GLN A 245 -17.91 -4.03 6.10
CA GLN A 245 -17.77 -5.47 5.88
C GLN A 245 -17.13 -6.17 7.06
#